data_1428f9ecd0cce1019575ec5a91beefaf
#
_entry.id   1428f9ecd0cce1019575ec5a91beefaf
#
_cell.length_a   1.000
_cell.length_b   1.000
_cell.length_c   1.000
_cell.angle_alpha   90.00
_cell.angle_beta   90.00
_cell.angle_gamma   90.00
#
_symmetry.space_group_name_H-M   'P 1'
#
loop_
_entity.id
_entity.type
_entity.pdbx_description
1 polymer ?
#
loop_
_entity_poly.entity_id
_entity_poly.type
_entity_poly.pdbx_seq_one_letter_code
_entity_poly.pdbx_strand_id
1 'polypeptide(L)'
;MTKPIATFSKQIVRPVIQAIIIVLLTISTLAIAFPAYSQEKSLTELQTRALILNKQGNFPEAVKVAKEALKAAEEEFGSDHPKTAASMSILGLLYFSNGKYSDAEPLYLRALKINTDSLGEENIDVATDTDNIALLYQAQGRYSDSIILYKQALQIKVKVLDPHHPSIAATLNNLAALYYSRGMYKEAEPYFEQVLTIREKNPGTDLDKMTTSLNILALVYQAQDKYDKVEPLLKKALALNERAHGQYNTAYATSLNNLAGLYKLQRKYSRSEQLYKRALEIRRKVLGTNHQDVATSLSNLATLYYTQGKYRKAEQLYKLALEIQEKTLEPGHQDIATLLNNLVTLYTTQGRHSMAKHYHARLQSTWDIALQSESGTIPDKRTTKQTDNKWNGHVFSSKFSRNFHRPDCSELKSSPDDLFDFQTRDHAIRDGAIPCSECKP
;
A
#
# COMPACT_ATOMS: atom_id res chain seq x y z
N MET A 1 -14.82 18.20 11.99
CA MET A 1 -14.40 17.95 10.57
C MET A 1 -13.44 16.78 10.59
N THR A 2 -13.93 15.58 10.37
CA THR A 2 -13.13 14.34 10.36
C THR A 2 -12.44 14.20 9.00
N LYS A 3 -11.11 14.10 9.00
CA LYS A 3 -10.28 13.90 7.79
C LYS A 3 -10.48 12.45 7.28
N PRO A 4 -10.75 12.20 6.00
CA PRO A 4 -10.71 10.85 5.44
C PRO A 4 -9.26 10.49 5.11
N ILE A 5 -8.56 9.83 6.01
CA ILE A 5 -7.13 9.48 5.86
C ILE A 5 -6.93 8.02 5.39
N ALA A 6 -7.95 7.18 5.37
CA ALA A 6 -7.77 5.73 5.36
C ALA A 6 -7.64 5.03 3.99
N THR A 7 -7.86 5.69 2.86
CA THR A 7 -8.01 5.01 1.55
C THR A 7 -6.74 4.90 0.69
N PHE A 8 -5.63 5.51 1.10
CA PHE A 8 -4.43 5.58 0.25
C PHE A 8 -3.40 4.46 0.45
N SER A 9 -3.46 3.70 1.55
CA SER A 9 -2.36 2.79 1.92
C SER A 9 -2.23 1.55 1.02
N LYS A 10 -3.34 0.98 0.52
CA LYS A 10 -3.29 -0.26 -0.29
C LYS A 10 -2.90 -0.02 -1.75
N GLN A 11 -3.20 1.15 -2.33
CA GLN A 11 -2.81 1.47 -3.72
C GLN A 11 -1.32 1.81 -3.87
N ILE A 12 -0.67 2.28 -2.80
CA ILE A 12 0.76 2.63 -2.82
C ILE A 12 1.62 1.39 -2.54
N VAL A 13 1.15 0.46 -1.70
CA VAL A 13 1.92 -0.74 -1.31
C VAL A 13 2.08 -1.72 -2.49
N ARG A 14 1.06 -1.92 -3.33
CA ARG A 14 1.16 -2.82 -4.50
C ARG A 14 2.20 -2.39 -5.55
N PRO A 15 2.24 -1.13 -6.03
CA PRO A 15 3.27 -0.70 -6.97
C PRO A 15 4.67 -0.60 -6.34
N VAL A 16 4.78 -0.35 -5.03
CA VAL A 16 6.07 -0.35 -4.32
C VAL A 16 6.65 -1.76 -4.25
N ILE A 17 5.84 -2.77 -4.00
CA ILE A 17 6.25 -4.19 -4.05
C ILE A 17 6.69 -4.59 -5.46
N GLN A 18 6.04 -4.09 -6.53
CA GLN A 18 6.46 -4.34 -7.91
C GLN A 18 7.79 -3.66 -8.28
N ALA A 19 8.11 -2.51 -7.70
CA ALA A 19 9.36 -1.79 -7.98
C ALA A 19 10.60 -2.48 -7.36
N ILE A 20 10.45 -3.22 -6.25
CA ILE A 20 11.57 -3.93 -5.59
C ILE A 20 12.07 -5.12 -6.42
N ILE A 21 11.22 -5.73 -7.25
CA ILE A 21 11.58 -6.90 -8.08
C ILE A 21 12.62 -6.56 -9.17
N ILE A 22 12.78 -5.30 -9.56
CA ILE A 22 13.64 -4.90 -10.68
C ILE A 22 15.11 -4.67 -10.25
N VAL A 23 15.39 -4.45 -8.97
CA VAL A 23 16.75 -4.07 -8.49
C VAL A 23 17.71 -5.25 -8.33
N LEU A 24 17.22 -6.51 -8.30
CA LEU A 24 18.06 -7.70 -8.07
C LEU A 24 18.76 -8.26 -9.33
N LEU A 25 18.65 -7.62 -10.49
CA LEU A 25 19.14 -8.19 -11.77
C LEU A 25 20.45 -7.61 -12.32
N THR A 26 21.16 -6.77 -11.59
CA THR A 26 22.48 -6.33 -12.08
C THR A 26 23.52 -6.49 -10.98
N ILE A 27 24.35 -7.47 -11.06
CA ILE A 27 25.80 -7.49 -10.77
C ILE A 27 26.27 -8.95 -10.66
N SER A 28 27.05 -9.41 -11.56
CA SER A 28 28.47 -9.75 -11.36
C SER A 28 29.05 -10.31 -12.65
N THR A 29 30.09 -9.67 -13.07
CA THR A 29 30.89 -10.06 -14.23
C THR A 29 32.18 -10.70 -13.80
N LEU A 30 32.54 -11.70 -14.62
CA LEU A 30 33.88 -12.29 -14.86
C LEU A 30 34.53 -13.14 -13.75
N ALA A 31 34.61 -14.46 -13.94
CA ALA A 31 35.77 -15.15 -14.52
C ALA A 31 35.76 -16.68 -14.28
N ILE A 32 36.06 -17.43 -15.33
CA ILE A 32 36.78 -18.73 -15.42
C ILE A 32 36.05 -19.99 -14.92
N ALA A 33 35.49 -20.72 -15.87
CA ALA A 33 35.57 -22.16 -16.16
C ALA A 33 34.37 -22.61 -17.01
N PHE A 34 34.64 -23.16 -18.17
CA PHE A 34 33.66 -23.53 -19.18
C PHE A 34 32.56 -24.54 -18.74
N PRO A 35 32.72 -25.46 -17.79
CA PRO A 35 31.60 -26.25 -17.31
C PRO A 35 30.70 -25.49 -16.31
N ALA A 36 31.23 -24.57 -15.50
CA ALA A 36 30.44 -23.77 -14.56
C ALA A 36 29.54 -22.75 -15.29
N TYR A 37 29.92 -22.30 -16.49
CA TYR A 37 29.16 -21.32 -17.26
C TYR A 37 27.83 -21.87 -17.79
N SER A 38 27.76 -23.16 -18.21
CA SER A 38 26.51 -23.76 -18.70
C SER A 38 25.53 -24.09 -17.57
N GLN A 39 26.04 -24.48 -16.38
CA GLN A 39 25.22 -24.75 -15.20
C GLN A 39 24.80 -23.45 -14.49
N GLU A 40 25.68 -22.45 -14.44
CA GLU A 40 25.35 -21.11 -13.92
C GLU A 40 24.24 -20.46 -14.75
N LYS A 41 24.25 -20.65 -16.09
CA LYS A 41 23.16 -20.22 -16.97
C LYS A 41 21.85 -20.95 -16.65
N SER A 42 21.91 -22.24 -16.34
CA SER A 42 20.75 -23.04 -15.94
C SER A 42 20.13 -22.53 -14.63
N LEU A 43 20.94 -22.26 -13.59
CA LEU A 43 20.46 -21.72 -12.31
C LEU A 43 19.79 -20.34 -12.49
N THR A 44 20.47 -19.44 -13.20
CA THR A 44 19.93 -18.08 -13.49
C THR A 44 18.65 -18.14 -14.32
N GLU A 45 18.57 -19.08 -15.28
CA GLU A 45 17.34 -19.29 -16.07
C GLU A 45 16.17 -19.77 -15.21
N LEU A 46 16.41 -20.72 -14.28
CA LEU A 46 15.39 -21.18 -13.35
C LEU A 46 14.92 -20.07 -12.43
N GLN A 47 15.83 -19.31 -11.82
CA GLN A 47 15.51 -18.17 -10.96
C GLN A 47 14.69 -17.11 -11.70
N THR A 48 15.13 -16.75 -12.91
CA THR A 48 14.42 -15.76 -13.75
C THR A 48 13.02 -16.26 -14.13
N ARG A 49 12.89 -17.52 -14.51
CA ARG A 49 11.61 -18.14 -14.85
C ARG A 49 10.65 -18.14 -13.69
N ALA A 50 11.12 -18.45 -12.47
CA ALA A 50 10.31 -18.40 -11.27
C ALA A 50 9.75 -17.00 -11.01
N LEU A 51 10.57 -15.96 -11.16
CA LEU A 51 10.13 -14.55 -11.00
C LEU A 51 9.13 -14.13 -12.09
N ILE A 52 9.32 -14.56 -13.34
CA ILE A 52 8.38 -14.29 -14.45
C ILE A 52 7.02 -14.95 -14.17
N LEU A 53 7.00 -16.22 -13.76
CA LEU A 53 5.79 -16.95 -13.44
C LEU A 53 5.01 -16.30 -12.28
N ASN A 54 5.72 -15.83 -11.26
CA ASN A 54 5.11 -15.08 -10.16
C ASN A 54 4.46 -13.78 -10.65
N LYS A 55 5.16 -13.03 -11.52
CA LYS A 55 4.61 -11.80 -12.14
C LYS A 55 3.37 -12.07 -12.99
N GLN A 56 3.27 -13.25 -13.58
CA GLN A 56 2.09 -13.71 -14.35
C GLN A 56 0.94 -14.23 -13.46
N GLY A 57 1.13 -14.28 -12.15
CA GLY A 57 0.15 -14.81 -11.19
C GLY A 57 0.13 -16.33 -11.10
N ASN A 58 1.04 -17.04 -11.78
CA ASN A 58 1.13 -18.50 -11.70
C ASN A 58 2.03 -18.92 -10.53
N PHE A 59 1.54 -18.68 -9.32
CA PHE A 59 2.27 -18.94 -8.09
C PHE A 59 2.67 -20.40 -7.86
N PRO A 60 1.79 -21.42 -8.07
CA PRO A 60 2.17 -22.81 -7.83
C PRO A 60 3.38 -23.24 -8.68
N GLU A 61 3.39 -22.88 -9.95
CA GLU A 61 4.50 -23.23 -10.86
C GLU A 61 5.75 -22.37 -10.54
N ALA A 62 5.58 -21.10 -10.15
CA ALA A 62 6.69 -20.26 -9.72
C ALA A 62 7.43 -20.88 -8.53
N VAL A 63 6.72 -21.31 -7.49
CA VAL A 63 7.31 -21.98 -6.32
C VAL A 63 7.99 -23.30 -6.69
N LYS A 64 7.38 -24.09 -7.58
CA LYS A 64 7.99 -25.34 -8.05
C LYS A 64 9.34 -25.08 -8.72
N VAL A 65 9.38 -24.15 -9.67
CA VAL A 65 10.62 -23.78 -10.38
C VAL A 65 11.66 -23.16 -9.43
N ALA A 66 11.25 -22.36 -8.44
CA ALA A 66 12.18 -21.82 -7.45
C ALA A 66 12.77 -22.90 -6.53
N LYS A 67 11.99 -23.94 -6.19
CA LYS A 67 12.51 -25.10 -5.43
C LYS A 67 13.49 -25.92 -6.28
N GLU A 68 13.25 -26.06 -7.58
CA GLU A 68 14.19 -26.68 -8.50
C GLU A 68 15.50 -25.87 -8.57
N ALA A 69 15.40 -24.53 -8.64
CA ALA A 69 16.57 -23.64 -8.60
C ALA A 69 17.34 -23.75 -7.27
N LEU A 70 16.65 -23.80 -6.14
CA LEU A 70 17.29 -23.96 -4.83
C LEU A 70 18.03 -25.30 -4.74
N LYS A 71 17.39 -26.39 -5.15
CA LYS A 71 18.00 -27.73 -5.17
C LYS A 71 19.25 -27.77 -6.09
N ALA A 72 19.15 -27.21 -7.27
CA ALA A 72 20.30 -27.11 -8.19
C ALA A 72 21.46 -26.30 -7.58
N ALA A 73 21.16 -25.20 -6.88
CA ALA A 73 22.17 -24.41 -6.19
C ALA A 73 22.83 -25.18 -5.02
N GLU A 74 22.06 -25.96 -4.26
CA GLU A 74 22.58 -26.79 -3.17
C GLU A 74 23.48 -27.94 -3.70
N GLU A 75 23.08 -28.57 -4.81
CA GLU A 75 23.84 -29.65 -5.45
C GLU A 75 25.16 -29.16 -6.06
N GLU A 76 25.17 -27.94 -6.65
CA GLU A 76 26.32 -27.39 -7.34
C GLU A 76 27.29 -26.67 -6.42
N PHE A 77 26.78 -25.85 -5.48
CA PHE A 77 27.57 -24.95 -4.65
C PHE A 77 27.63 -25.35 -3.18
N GLY A 78 26.73 -26.22 -2.73
CA GLY A 78 26.55 -26.57 -1.33
C GLY A 78 25.52 -25.69 -0.61
N SER A 79 25.09 -26.17 0.58
CA SER A 79 23.98 -25.53 1.35
C SER A 79 24.34 -24.18 1.97
N ASP A 80 25.61 -23.87 2.13
CA ASP A 80 26.10 -22.67 2.81
C ASP A 80 26.80 -21.67 1.86
N HIS A 81 26.51 -21.77 0.56
CA HIS A 81 27.07 -20.91 -0.45
C HIS A 81 26.16 -19.68 -0.74
N PRO A 82 26.70 -18.47 -1.00
CA PRO A 82 25.89 -17.27 -1.33
C PRO A 82 24.92 -17.44 -2.50
N LYS A 83 25.26 -18.22 -3.53
CA LYS A 83 24.32 -18.56 -4.62
C LYS A 83 23.11 -19.37 -4.16
N THR A 84 23.29 -20.23 -3.17
CA THR A 84 22.20 -20.97 -2.53
C THR A 84 21.34 -20.03 -1.69
N ALA A 85 21.96 -19.10 -0.96
CA ALA A 85 21.26 -18.02 -0.24
C ALA A 85 20.40 -17.18 -1.18
N ALA A 86 20.91 -16.81 -2.37
CA ALA A 86 20.14 -16.07 -3.36
C ALA A 86 18.89 -16.86 -3.84
N SER A 87 19.01 -18.18 -4.04
CA SER A 87 17.86 -19.02 -4.39
C SER A 87 16.84 -19.13 -3.25
N MET A 88 17.32 -19.18 -1.98
CA MET A 88 16.44 -19.11 -0.81
C MET A 88 15.70 -17.77 -0.73
N SER A 89 16.37 -16.66 -0.97
CA SER A 89 15.76 -15.33 -0.97
C SER A 89 14.70 -15.18 -2.08
N ILE A 90 14.92 -15.76 -3.26
CA ILE A 90 13.90 -15.80 -4.34
C ILE A 90 12.69 -16.65 -3.91
N LEU A 91 12.89 -17.84 -3.37
CA LEU A 91 11.79 -18.67 -2.88
C LEU A 91 11.03 -17.97 -1.73
N GLY A 92 11.74 -17.34 -0.81
CA GLY A 92 11.18 -16.50 0.25
C GLY A 92 10.32 -15.36 -0.31
N LEU A 93 10.79 -14.66 -1.35
CA LEU A 93 10.03 -13.62 -2.04
C LEU A 93 8.73 -14.14 -2.66
N LEU A 94 8.75 -15.34 -3.25
CA LEU A 94 7.54 -15.98 -3.79
C LEU A 94 6.53 -16.29 -2.69
N TYR A 95 6.96 -16.83 -1.57
CA TYR A 95 6.07 -17.06 -0.43
C TYR A 95 5.55 -15.76 0.14
N PHE A 96 6.39 -14.76 0.32
CA PHE A 96 6.01 -13.42 0.79
C PHE A 96 4.95 -12.77 -0.11
N SER A 97 5.15 -12.78 -1.43
CA SER A 97 4.22 -12.16 -2.40
C SER A 97 2.84 -12.83 -2.43
N ASN A 98 2.73 -14.04 -1.90
CA ASN A 98 1.48 -14.79 -1.77
C ASN A 98 0.94 -14.85 -0.31
N GLY A 99 1.45 -14.00 0.57
CA GLY A 99 1.00 -13.90 1.95
C GLY A 99 1.41 -15.05 2.86
N LYS A 100 2.26 -15.98 2.39
CA LYS A 100 2.78 -17.12 3.16
C LYS A 100 4.01 -16.70 3.98
N TYR A 101 3.81 -15.80 4.93
CA TYR A 101 4.88 -15.19 5.70
C TYR A 101 5.67 -16.16 6.57
N SER A 102 5.00 -17.18 7.15
CA SER A 102 5.62 -18.25 7.93
C SER A 102 6.56 -19.14 7.12
N ASP A 103 6.30 -19.30 5.82
CA ASP A 103 7.16 -20.06 4.92
C ASP A 103 8.33 -19.21 4.40
N ALA A 104 8.16 -17.89 4.29
CA ALA A 104 9.19 -16.96 3.83
C ALA A 104 10.27 -16.70 4.90
N GLU A 105 9.87 -16.56 6.16
CA GLU A 105 10.75 -16.16 7.27
C GLU A 105 12.00 -17.03 7.42
N PRO A 106 11.90 -18.38 7.54
CA PRO A 106 13.07 -19.22 7.70
C PRO A 106 14.03 -19.18 6.51
N LEU A 107 13.52 -18.97 5.29
CA LEU A 107 14.33 -18.84 4.10
C LEU A 107 15.16 -17.56 4.11
N TYR A 108 14.54 -16.42 4.43
CA TYR A 108 15.25 -15.16 4.54
C TYR A 108 16.27 -15.15 5.66
N LEU A 109 15.93 -15.68 6.85
CA LEU A 109 16.86 -15.78 7.97
C LEU A 109 18.06 -16.69 7.64
N ARG A 110 17.84 -17.79 6.93
CA ARG A 110 18.92 -18.68 6.50
C ARG A 110 19.80 -18.02 5.46
N ALA A 111 19.22 -17.34 4.47
CA ALA A 111 19.97 -16.60 3.47
C ALA A 111 20.83 -15.52 4.10
N LEU A 112 20.27 -14.71 5.01
CA LEU A 112 21.03 -13.70 5.78
C LEU A 112 22.21 -14.31 6.51
N LYS A 113 21.99 -15.44 7.22
CA LYS A 113 23.07 -16.11 7.95
C LYS A 113 24.18 -16.55 7.01
N ILE A 114 23.85 -17.23 5.91
CA ILE A 114 24.84 -17.71 4.93
C ILE A 114 25.64 -16.53 4.37
N ASN A 115 24.99 -15.45 3.96
CA ASN A 115 25.66 -14.29 3.41
C ASN A 115 26.50 -13.56 4.46
N THR A 116 26.06 -13.47 5.71
CA THR A 116 26.84 -12.88 6.79
C THR A 116 28.10 -13.70 7.08
N ASP A 117 27.97 -15.03 7.20
CA ASP A 117 29.07 -15.93 7.49
C ASP A 117 30.09 -15.99 6.35
N SER A 118 29.65 -15.90 5.09
CA SER A 118 30.50 -16.06 3.90
C SER A 118 31.08 -14.75 3.37
N LEU A 119 30.34 -13.64 3.46
CA LEU A 119 30.67 -12.35 2.81
C LEU A 119 31.01 -11.25 3.83
N GLY A 120 30.72 -11.47 5.12
CA GLY A 120 30.87 -10.48 6.19
C GLY A 120 29.68 -9.53 6.31
N GLU A 121 29.56 -8.89 7.47
CA GLU A 121 28.43 -8.04 7.84
C GLU A 121 28.26 -6.78 6.94
N GLU A 122 29.35 -6.25 6.40
CA GLU A 122 29.38 -5.04 5.57
C GLU A 122 29.29 -5.39 4.07
N ASN A 123 28.36 -6.29 3.69
CA ASN A 123 28.14 -6.70 2.31
C ASN A 123 26.77 -6.29 1.81
N ILE A 124 26.64 -6.00 0.51
CA ILE A 124 25.39 -5.56 -0.13
C ILE A 124 24.31 -6.64 -0.10
N ASP A 125 24.68 -7.92 -0.19
CA ASP A 125 23.73 -9.03 -0.15
C ASP A 125 23.17 -9.20 1.27
N VAL A 126 24.00 -9.01 2.32
CA VAL A 126 23.55 -8.96 3.71
C VAL A 126 22.55 -7.82 3.94
N ALA A 127 22.84 -6.64 3.39
CA ALA A 127 21.90 -5.51 3.47
C ALA A 127 20.60 -5.79 2.72
N THR A 128 20.65 -6.53 1.61
CA THR A 128 19.47 -6.90 0.82
C THR A 128 18.61 -7.92 1.56
N ASP A 129 19.21 -8.94 2.16
CA ASP A 129 18.50 -9.93 2.97
C ASP A 129 17.88 -9.27 4.22
N THR A 130 18.60 -8.34 4.84
CA THR A 130 18.09 -7.52 5.97
C THR A 130 16.87 -6.70 5.55
N ASP A 131 16.86 -6.08 4.37
CA ASP A 131 15.69 -5.38 3.82
C ASP A 131 14.49 -6.32 3.59
N ASN A 132 14.76 -7.54 3.07
CA ASN A 132 13.72 -8.55 2.84
C ASN A 132 13.04 -8.97 4.15
N ILE A 133 13.83 -9.19 5.21
CA ILE A 133 13.31 -9.50 6.55
C ILE A 133 12.54 -8.30 7.12
N ALA A 134 13.06 -7.07 6.94
CA ALA A 134 12.36 -5.86 7.37
C ALA A 134 10.98 -5.73 6.71
N LEU A 135 10.89 -6.00 5.40
CA LEU A 135 9.64 -5.98 4.65
C LEU A 135 8.66 -7.08 5.13
N LEU A 136 9.18 -8.28 5.42
CA LEU A 136 8.41 -9.38 5.98
C LEU A 136 7.83 -9.01 7.36
N TYR A 137 8.65 -8.45 8.26
CA TYR A 137 8.20 -8.03 9.58
C TYR A 137 7.18 -6.89 9.51
N GLN A 138 7.33 -5.97 8.56
CA GLN A 138 6.31 -4.96 8.28
C GLN A 138 4.97 -5.59 7.89
N ALA A 139 4.98 -6.62 7.03
CA ALA A 139 3.77 -7.31 6.60
C ALA A 139 3.13 -8.13 7.74
N GLN A 140 3.92 -8.62 8.68
CA GLN A 140 3.47 -9.30 9.89
C GLN A 140 2.99 -8.34 11.00
N GLY A 141 3.09 -7.01 10.80
CA GLY A 141 2.77 -6.00 11.82
C GLY A 141 3.85 -5.77 12.88
N ARG A 142 5.03 -6.37 12.73
CA ARG A 142 6.20 -6.21 13.61
C ARG A 142 6.97 -4.93 13.24
N TYR A 143 6.31 -3.80 13.37
CA TYR A 143 6.80 -2.52 12.84
C TYR A 143 8.11 -2.04 13.47
N SER A 144 8.28 -2.24 14.79
CA SER A 144 9.50 -1.83 15.50
C SER A 144 10.73 -2.58 15.01
N ASP A 145 10.60 -3.91 14.85
CA ASP A 145 11.68 -4.76 14.34
C ASP A 145 12.01 -4.39 12.88
N SER A 146 10.99 -4.15 12.07
CA SER A 146 11.15 -3.71 10.68
C SER A 146 11.93 -2.39 10.57
N ILE A 147 11.62 -1.38 11.40
CA ILE A 147 12.33 -0.10 11.41
C ILE A 147 13.82 -0.30 11.76
N ILE A 148 14.12 -1.15 12.73
CA ILE A 148 15.51 -1.44 13.14
C ILE A 148 16.26 -2.07 11.96
N LEU A 149 15.67 -3.07 11.31
CA LEU A 149 16.31 -3.77 10.20
C LEU A 149 16.49 -2.88 8.97
N TYR A 150 15.50 -2.05 8.61
CA TYR A 150 15.70 -1.08 7.52
C TYR A 150 16.84 -0.09 7.81
N LYS A 151 16.99 0.36 9.07
CA LYS A 151 18.10 1.23 9.45
C LYS A 151 19.44 0.52 9.38
N GLN A 152 19.52 -0.75 9.78
CA GLN A 152 20.72 -1.58 9.64
C GLN A 152 21.10 -1.78 8.17
N ALA A 153 20.15 -2.17 7.32
CA ALA A 153 20.36 -2.31 5.88
C ALA A 153 20.85 -0.99 5.26
N LEU A 154 20.23 0.13 5.63
CA LEU A 154 20.62 1.45 5.16
C LEU A 154 22.05 1.80 5.58
N GLN A 155 22.43 1.52 6.82
CA GLN A 155 23.76 1.78 7.34
C GLN A 155 24.84 1.02 6.54
N ILE A 156 24.59 -0.25 6.22
CA ILE A 156 25.50 -1.04 5.38
C ILE A 156 25.57 -0.43 3.97
N LYS A 157 24.42 -0.18 3.34
CA LYS A 157 24.36 0.34 1.96
C LYS A 157 25.07 1.68 1.79
N VAL A 158 24.92 2.59 2.75
CA VAL A 158 25.59 3.91 2.71
C VAL A 158 27.11 3.78 2.84
N LYS A 159 27.62 2.73 3.50
CA LYS A 159 29.07 2.48 3.60
C LYS A 159 29.66 1.91 2.31
N VAL A 160 28.92 1.02 1.62
CA VAL A 160 29.47 0.21 0.53
C VAL A 160 29.07 0.68 -0.87
N LEU A 161 28.09 1.56 -1.00
CA LEU A 161 27.57 2.05 -2.27
C LEU A 161 27.82 3.55 -2.44
N ASP A 162 27.74 4.00 -3.70
CA ASP A 162 27.68 5.43 -4.00
C ASP A 162 26.48 6.08 -3.28
N PRO A 163 26.63 7.29 -2.69
CA PRO A 163 25.55 7.96 -1.96
C PRO A 163 24.25 8.15 -2.76
N HIS A 164 24.33 8.09 -4.08
CA HIS A 164 23.17 8.22 -4.95
C HIS A 164 22.71 6.88 -5.56
N HIS A 165 23.21 5.76 -5.04
CA HIS A 165 22.86 4.45 -5.58
C HIS A 165 21.35 4.15 -5.41
N PRO A 166 20.65 3.62 -6.45
CA PRO A 166 19.21 3.34 -6.38
C PRO A 166 18.78 2.39 -5.25
N SER A 167 19.65 1.48 -4.83
CA SER A 167 19.37 0.57 -3.70
C SER A 167 19.20 1.30 -2.37
N ILE A 168 19.94 2.40 -2.15
CA ILE A 168 19.75 3.27 -0.97
C ILE A 168 18.36 3.91 -1.02
N ALA A 169 17.97 4.44 -2.19
CA ALA A 169 16.64 5.04 -2.35
C ALA A 169 15.51 4.03 -2.13
N ALA A 170 15.70 2.75 -2.46
CA ALA A 170 14.71 1.70 -2.22
C ALA A 170 14.50 1.46 -0.72
N THR A 171 15.57 1.28 0.07
CA THR A 171 15.49 1.11 1.53
C THR A 171 14.90 2.33 2.22
N LEU A 172 15.37 3.55 1.84
CA LEU A 172 14.82 4.82 2.35
C LEU A 172 13.32 4.93 2.09
N ASN A 173 12.87 4.57 0.88
CA ASN A 173 11.45 4.61 0.50
C ASN A 173 10.61 3.64 1.34
N ASN A 174 11.10 2.42 1.59
CA ASN A 174 10.39 1.45 2.41
C ASN A 174 10.28 1.91 3.86
N LEU A 175 11.39 2.40 4.45
CA LEU A 175 11.41 2.95 5.79
C LEU A 175 10.47 4.17 5.93
N ALA A 176 10.52 5.08 4.95
CA ALA A 176 9.66 6.26 4.92
C ALA A 176 8.18 5.89 4.77
N ALA A 177 7.86 4.89 3.91
CA ALA A 177 6.51 4.39 3.73
C ALA A 177 5.97 3.74 5.01
N LEU A 178 6.82 3.03 5.76
CA LEU A 178 6.46 2.46 7.05
C LEU A 178 6.13 3.56 8.07
N TYR A 179 6.96 4.59 8.21
CA TYR A 179 6.66 5.75 9.06
C TYR A 179 5.37 6.45 8.63
N TYR A 180 5.19 6.68 7.33
CA TYR A 180 3.99 7.31 6.79
C TYR A 180 2.71 6.51 7.13
N SER A 181 2.73 5.18 6.94
CA SER A 181 1.59 4.30 7.23
C SER A 181 1.23 4.28 8.73
N ARG A 182 2.18 4.62 9.60
CA ARG A 182 2.00 4.75 11.04
C ARG A 182 1.59 6.18 11.48
N GLY A 183 1.35 7.10 10.54
CA GLY A 183 1.04 8.49 10.83
C GLY A 183 2.23 9.32 11.33
N MET A 184 3.44 8.77 11.30
CA MET A 184 4.68 9.41 11.75
C MET A 184 5.27 10.25 10.59
N TYR A 185 4.53 11.29 10.19
CA TYR A 185 4.85 12.07 8.99
C TYR A 185 6.14 12.87 9.11
N LYS A 186 6.47 13.34 10.32
CA LYS A 186 7.70 14.10 10.58
C LYS A 186 8.94 13.22 10.40
N GLU A 187 8.85 11.98 10.82
CA GLU A 187 9.91 10.98 10.67
C GLU A 187 10.03 10.49 9.22
N ALA A 188 8.93 10.40 8.50
CA ALA A 188 8.91 9.99 7.09
C ALA A 188 9.52 11.05 6.14
N GLU A 189 9.32 12.34 6.44
CA GLU A 189 9.70 13.47 5.58
C GLU A 189 11.16 13.41 5.12
N PRO A 190 12.18 13.38 6.03
CA PRO A 190 13.58 13.44 5.61
C PRO A 190 14.00 12.26 4.73
N TYR A 191 13.41 11.08 4.91
CA TYR A 191 13.71 9.93 4.09
C TYR A 191 13.13 10.06 2.68
N PHE A 192 11.90 10.56 2.52
CA PHE A 192 11.35 10.82 1.20
C PHE A 192 12.06 11.97 0.46
N GLU A 193 12.53 12.99 1.17
CA GLU A 193 13.39 14.04 0.59
C GLU A 193 14.70 13.45 0.05
N GLN A 194 15.35 12.56 0.81
CA GLN A 194 16.55 11.85 0.35
C GLN A 194 16.26 10.96 -0.87
N VAL A 195 15.15 10.22 -0.86
CA VAL A 195 14.73 9.41 -2.03
C VAL A 195 14.62 10.28 -3.28
N LEU A 196 13.97 11.44 -3.15
CA LEU A 196 13.81 12.38 -4.27
C LEU A 196 15.17 12.90 -4.74
N THR A 197 16.05 13.29 -3.82
CA THR A 197 17.40 13.79 -4.12
C THR A 197 18.23 12.74 -4.87
N ILE A 198 18.21 11.48 -4.42
CA ILE A 198 18.93 10.39 -5.09
C ILE A 198 18.37 10.18 -6.51
N ARG A 199 17.06 10.17 -6.67
CA ARG A 199 16.42 9.97 -7.97
C ARG A 199 16.69 11.14 -8.94
N GLU A 200 16.74 12.37 -8.47
CA GLU A 200 17.08 13.56 -9.27
C GLU A 200 18.53 13.53 -9.79
N LYS A 201 19.45 12.98 -9.00
CA LYS A 201 20.87 12.90 -9.37
C LYS A 201 21.22 11.69 -10.25
N ASN A 202 20.30 10.74 -10.41
CA ASN A 202 20.50 9.59 -11.29
C ASN A 202 19.93 9.85 -12.68
N PRO A 203 20.77 10.04 -13.72
CA PRO A 203 20.32 10.39 -15.08
C PRO A 203 19.49 9.30 -15.76
N GLY A 204 19.57 8.05 -15.29
CA GLY A 204 18.77 6.92 -15.75
C GLY A 204 17.50 6.67 -14.94
N THR A 205 17.11 7.58 -14.06
CA THR A 205 15.91 7.38 -13.25
C THR A 205 14.66 7.38 -14.13
N ASP A 206 13.89 6.33 -13.96
CA ASP A 206 12.55 6.18 -14.53
C ASP A 206 11.66 7.35 -14.06
N LEU A 207 11.09 8.08 -15.03
CA LEU A 207 10.25 9.25 -14.75
C LEU A 207 9.01 8.88 -13.92
N ASP A 208 8.50 7.65 -14.03
CA ASP A 208 7.38 7.17 -13.25
C ASP A 208 7.76 7.00 -11.77
N LYS A 209 8.97 6.53 -11.49
CA LYS A 209 9.51 6.48 -10.12
C LYS A 209 9.72 7.88 -9.55
N MET A 210 10.18 8.81 -10.37
CA MET A 210 10.35 10.21 -9.97
C MET A 210 8.98 10.84 -9.62
N THR A 211 7.98 10.70 -10.48
CA THR A 211 6.64 11.25 -10.23
C THR A 211 5.97 10.62 -9.02
N THR A 212 6.19 9.32 -8.80
CA THR A 212 5.74 8.62 -7.60
C THR A 212 6.35 9.24 -6.33
N SER A 213 7.67 9.49 -6.31
CA SER A 213 8.32 10.16 -5.16
C SER A 213 7.77 11.55 -4.88
N LEU A 214 7.59 12.34 -5.93
CA LEU A 214 7.04 13.70 -5.81
C LEU A 214 5.62 13.68 -5.23
N ASN A 215 4.78 12.76 -5.68
CA ASN A 215 3.42 12.61 -5.19
C ASN A 215 3.40 12.15 -3.72
N ILE A 216 4.26 11.19 -3.32
CA ILE A 216 4.32 10.72 -1.94
C ILE A 216 4.82 11.84 -1.02
N LEU A 217 5.88 12.54 -1.38
CA LEU A 217 6.39 13.67 -0.58
C LEU A 217 5.34 14.79 -0.46
N ALA A 218 4.58 15.05 -1.53
CA ALA A 218 3.46 15.98 -1.49
C ALA A 218 2.38 15.55 -0.47
N LEU A 219 2.06 14.25 -0.38
CA LEU A 219 1.13 13.72 0.63
C LEU A 219 1.68 13.85 2.05
N VAL A 220 3.00 13.63 2.25
CA VAL A 220 3.67 13.81 3.55
C VAL A 220 3.59 15.26 3.99
N TYR A 221 3.87 16.22 3.10
CA TYR A 221 3.74 17.63 3.40
C TYR A 221 2.28 18.05 3.65
N GLN A 222 1.35 17.50 2.86
CA GLN A 222 -0.07 17.76 3.05
C GLN A 222 -0.57 17.26 4.42
N ALA A 223 -0.11 16.08 4.87
CA ALA A 223 -0.46 15.53 6.18
C ALA A 223 0.10 16.36 7.35
N GLN A 224 1.11 17.18 7.08
CA GLN A 224 1.70 18.13 8.03
C GLN A 224 1.20 19.58 7.85
N ASP A 225 0.19 19.80 7.01
CA ASP A 225 -0.35 21.12 6.64
C ASP A 225 0.68 22.09 5.99
N LYS A 226 1.80 21.58 5.45
CA LYS A 226 2.85 22.35 4.75
C LYS A 226 2.46 22.59 3.28
N TYR A 227 1.31 23.24 3.04
CA TYR A 227 0.72 23.37 1.70
C TYR A 227 1.56 24.19 0.71
N ASP A 228 2.41 25.09 1.17
CA ASP A 228 3.36 25.85 0.37
C ASP A 228 4.35 24.92 -0.38
N LYS A 229 4.77 23.84 0.25
CA LYS A 229 5.67 22.84 -0.34
C LYS A 229 4.95 21.86 -1.28
N VAL A 230 3.64 21.66 -1.14
CA VAL A 230 2.87 20.66 -1.90
C VAL A 230 2.71 21.06 -3.37
N GLU A 231 2.32 22.30 -3.65
CA GLU A 231 1.98 22.76 -5.01
C GLU A 231 3.17 22.63 -5.99
N PRO A 232 4.41 23.03 -5.64
CA PRO A 232 5.57 22.86 -6.52
C PRO A 232 5.84 21.40 -6.89
N LEU A 233 5.72 20.48 -5.93
CA LEU A 233 5.95 19.05 -6.16
C LEU A 233 4.91 18.45 -7.13
N LEU A 234 3.63 18.76 -6.91
CA LEU A 234 2.55 18.28 -7.77
C LEU A 234 2.62 18.85 -9.19
N LYS A 235 3.02 20.11 -9.34
CA LYS A 235 3.27 20.71 -10.67
C LYS A 235 4.45 20.05 -11.37
N LYS A 236 5.55 19.74 -10.65
CA LYS A 236 6.69 19.02 -11.20
C LYS A 236 6.30 17.62 -11.64
N ALA A 237 5.53 16.89 -10.82
CA ALA A 237 5.01 15.58 -11.17
C ALA A 237 4.12 15.62 -12.43
N LEU A 238 3.25 16.62 -12.53
CA LEU A 238 2.39 16.83 -13.70
C LEU A 238 3.22 17.06 -14.97
N ALA A 239 4.23 17.95 -14.93
CA ALA A 239 5.09 18.24 -16.07
C ALA A 239 5.94 17.03 -16.49
N LEU A 240 6.43 16.23 -15.54
CA LEU A 240 7.16 15.00 -15.84
C LEU A 240 6.26 13.95 -16.50
N ASN A 241 5.03 13.75 -16.03
CA ASN A 241 4.10 12.83 -16.66
C ASN A 241 3.64 13.30 -18.05
N GLU A 242 3.48 14.61 -18.24
CA GLU A 242 3.22 15.16 -19.56
C GLU A 242 4.37 14.89 -20.55
N ARG A 243 5.61 15.08 -20.07
CA ARG A 243 6.82 14.81 -20.88
C ARG A 243 7.00 13.33 -21.20
N ALA A 244 6.73 12.44 -20.23
CA ALA A 244 6.95 11.00 -20.38
C ALA A 244 5.88 10.32 -21.24
N HIS A 245 4.64 10.72 -21.10
CA HIS A 245 3.48 9.97 -21.60
C HIS A 245 2.50 10.82 -22.42
N GLY A 246 2.71 12.14 -22.50
CA GLY A 246 1.78 13.07 -23.14
C GLY A 246 0.52 13.34 -22.29
N GLN A 247 -0.33 14.25 -22.82
CA GLN A 247 -1.53 14.72 -22.12
C GLN A 247 -2.72 13.73 -22.11
N TYR A 248 -2.67 12.68 -22.90
CA TYR A 248 -3.72 11.65 -23.00
C TYR A 248 -3.26 10.32 -22.41
N ASN A 249 -2.80 10.37 -21.17
CA ASN A 249 -2.34 9.22 -20.42
C ASN A 249 -2.91 9.22 -18.99
N THR A 250 -3.08 8.03 -18.40
CA THR A 250 -3.63 7.86 -17.05
C THR A 250 -2.72 8.44 -15.96
N ALA A 251 -1.39 8.41 -16.13
CA ALA A 251 -0.45 9.00 -15.18
C ALA A 251 -0.59 10.53 -15.15
N TYR A 252 -0.73 11.17 -16.32
CA TYR A 252 -1.02 12.60 -16.40
C TYR A 252 -2.36 12.95 -15.74
N ALA A 253 -3.42 12.16 -16.00
CA ALA A 253 -4.71 12.33 -15.35
C ALA A 253 -4.65 12.17 -13.82
N THR A 254 -3.80 11.27 -13.32
CA THR A 254 -3.55 11.11 -11.89
C THR A 254 -2.88 12.35 -11.29
N SER A 255 -1.89 12.94 -11.97
CA SER A 255 -1.26 14.19 -11.53
C SER A 255 -2.25 15.37 -11.49
N LEU A 256 -3.14 15.47 -12.50
CA LEU A 256 -4.23 16.43 -12.50
C LEU A 256 -5.17 16.26 -11.30
N ASN A 257 -5.55 15.03 -10.98
CA ASN A 257 -6.38 14.71 -9.81
C ASN A 257 -5.71 15.14 -8.48
N ASN A 258 -4.40 14.87 -8.33
CA ASN A 258 -3.66 15.23 -7.13
C ASN A 258 -3.61 16.75 -6.96
N LEU A 259 -3.29 17.48 -8.02
CA LEU A 259 -3.26 18.96 -8.00
C LEU A 259 -4.67 19.55 -7.77
N ALA A 260 -5.71 18.93 -8.33
CA ALA A 260 -7.11 19.32 -8.08
C ALA A 260 -7.47 19.13 -6.60
N GLY A 261 -7.01 18.03 -5.98
CA GLY A 261 -7.17 17.76 -4.55
C GLY A 261 -6.57 18.86 -3.67
N LEU A 262 -5.35 19.30 -3.98
CA LEU A 262 -4.72 20.42 -3.30
C LEU A 262 -5.54 21.70 -3.42
N TYR A 263 -5.96 22.06 -4.65
CA TYR A 263 -6.77 23.27 -4.86
C TYR A 263 -8.14 23.20 -4.16
N LYS A 264 -8.73 22.00 -4.02
CA LYS A 264 -9.94 21.81 -3.19
C LYS A 264 -9.66 22.17 -1.72
N LEU A 265 -8.54 21.69 -1.14
CA LEU A 265 -8.14 22.01 0.24
C LEU A 265 -7.87 23.51 0.42
N GLN A 266 -7.27 24.15 -0.56
CA GLN A 266 -7.04 25.61 -0.59
C GLN A 266 -8.32 26.42 -0.89
N ARG A 267 -9.49 25.79 -1.03
CA ARG A 267 -10.76 26.42 -1.42
C ARG A 267 -10.74 27.11 -2.80
N LYS A 268 -9.76 26.81 -3.65
CA LYS A 268 -9.66 27.27 -5.05
C LYS A 268 -10.55 26.40 -5.94
N TYR A 269 -11.85 26.35 -5.65
CA TYR A 269 -12.80 25.38 -6.19
C TYR A 269 -12.91 25.39 -7.72
N SER A 270 -12.87 26.56 -8.37
CA SER A 270 -12.95 26.66 -9.83
C SER A 270 -11.77 25.96 -10.52
N ARG A 271 -10.55 26.16 -10.01
CA ARG A 271 -9.35 25.49 -10.52
C ARG A 271 -9.41 23.98 -10.27
N SER A 272 -9.82 23.58 -9.08
CA SER A 272 -10.00 22.17 -8.73
C SER A 272 -11.01 21.48 -9.67
N GLU A 273 -12.16 22.12 -9.94
CA GLU A 273 -13.20 21.58 -10.82
C GLU A 273 -12.68 21.38 -12.26
N GLN A 274 -11.95 22.35 -12.80
CA GLN A 274 -11.36 22.25 -14.14
C GLN A 274 -10.40 21.06 -14.25
N LEU A 275 -9.52 20.90 -13.29
CA LEU A 275 -8.54 19.82 -13.30
C LEU A 275 -9.19 18.43 -13.10
N TYR A 276 -10.16 18.30 -12.20
CA TYR A 276 -10.91 17.04 -12.03
C TYR A 276 -11.69 16.67 -13.29
N LYS A 277 -12.35 17.63 -13.95
CA LYS A 277 -13.05 17.40 -15.21
C LYS A 277 -12.09 16.95 -16.32
N ARG A 278 -10.93 17.60 -16.42
CA ARG A 278 -9.92 17.22 -17.41
C ARG A 278 -9.37 15.81 -17.16
N ALA A 279 -9.07 15.47 -15.90
CA ALA A 279 -8.64 14.13 -15.53
C ALA A 279 -9.70 13.05 -15.87
N LEU A 280 -10.97 13.35 -15.57
CA LEU A 280 -12.11 12.47 -15.89
C LEU A 280 -12.26 12.27 -17.40
N GLU A 281 -12.16 13.34 -18.19
CA GLU A 281 -12.22 13.29 -19.65
C GLU A 281 -11.14 12.38 -20.23
N ILE A 282 -9.88 12.57 -19.77
CA ILE A 282 -8.74 11.76 -20.21
C ILE A 282 -8.98 10.28 -19.87
N ARG A 283 -9.34 9.96 -18.63
CA ARG A 283 -9.58 8.58 -18.21
C ARG A 283 -10.71 7.92 -18.97
N ARG A 284 -11.81 8.63 -19.22
CA ARG A 284 -12.91 8.12 -20.06
C ARG A 284 -12.47 7.81 -21.48
N LYS A 285 -11.63 8.68 -22.07
CA LYS A 285 -11.13 8.50 -23.44
C LYS A 285 -10.14 7.33 -23.54
N VAL A 286 -9.27 7.15 -22.55
CA VAL A 286 -8.20 6.14 -22.56
C VAL A 286 -8.65 4.77 -22.10
N LEU A 287 -9.50 4.71 -21.06
CA LEU A 287 -9.89 3.47 -20.36
C LEU A 287 -11.34 3.05 -20.63
N GLY A 288 -12.13 3.92 -21.29
CA GLY A 288 -13.58 3.71 -21.40
C GLY A 288 -14.34 4.20 -20.17
N THR A 289 -15.68 4.25 -20.29
CA THR A 289 -16.55 4.85 -19.26
C THR A 289 -16.74 4.00 -18.01
N ASN A 290 -16.50 2.68 -18.11
CA ASN A 290 -16.78 1.70 -17.04
C ASN A 290 -15.49 1.22 -16.33
N HIS A 291 -14.44 2.04 -16.30
CA HIS A 291 -13.19 1.69 -15.63
C HIS A 291 -13.17 2.23 -14.19
N GLN A 292 -12.56 1.49 -13.25
CA GLN A 292 -12.47 1.88 -11.84
C GLN A 292 -11.79 3.27 -11.63
N ASP A 293 -10.82 3.64 -12.46
CA ASP A 293 -10.18 4.97 -12.40
C ASP A 293 -11.14 6.10 -12.80
N VAL A 294 -12.12 5.81 -13.68
CA VAL A 294 -13.19 6.75 -14.01
C VAL A 294 -14.08 6.96 -12.79
N ALA A 295 -14.46 5.87 -12.10
CA ALA A 295 -15.21 5.96 -10.85
C ALA A 295 -14.47 6.77 -9.78
N THR A 296 -13.17 6.58 -9.63
CA THR A 296 -12.33 7.39 -8.73
C THR A 296 -12.37 8.88 -9.09
N SER A 297 -12.25 9.25 -10.37
CA SER A 297 -12.35 10.65 -10.81
C SER A 297 -13.74 11.24 -10.58
N LEU A 298 -14.79 10.47 -10.79
CA LEU A 298 -16.18 10.86 -10.48
C LEU A 298 -16.37 11.11 -8.99
N SER A 299 -15.85 10.22 -8.14
CA SER A 299 -15.89 10.35 -6.68
C SER A 299 -15.19 11.61 -6.19
N ASN A 300 -14.00 11.91 -6.74
CA ASN A 300 -13.24 13.11 -6.40
C ASN A 300 -13.98 14.39 -6.77
N LEU A 301 -14.57 14.44 -7.97
CA LEU A 301 -15.39 15.56 -8.44
C LEU A 301 -16.69 15.69 -7.61
N ALA A 302 -17.30 14.56 -7.22
CA ALA A 302 -18.45 14.54 -6.34
C ALA A 302 -18.12 15.12 -4.96
N THR A 303 -16.96 14.72 -4.39
CA THR A 303 -16.47 15.27 -3.11
C THR A 303 -16.24 16.78 -3.21
N LEU A 304 -15.72 17.29 -4.32
CA LEU A 304 -15.61 18.73 -4.55
C LEU A 304 -16.98 19.42 -4.54
N TYR A 305 -17.97 18.86 -5.24
CA TYR A 305 -19.33 19.42 -5.23
C TYR A 305 -20.00 19.32 -3.86
N TYR A 306 -19.76 18.25 -3.12
CA TYR A 306 -20.20 18.14 -1.73
C TYR A 306 -19.63 19.28 -0.86
N THR A 307 -18.31 19.54 -0.94
CA THR A 307 -17.67 20.63 -0.17
C THR A 307 -18.18 22.02 -0.56
N GLN A 308 -18.73 22.18 -1.76
CA GLN A 308 -19.39 23.41 -2.23
C GLN A 308 -20.86 23.50 -1.85
N GLY A 309 -21.44 22.52 -1.16
CA GLY A 309 -22.88 22.43 -0.90
C GLY A 309 -23.74 22.09 -2.13
N LYS A 310 -23.14 21.74 -3.26
CA LYS A 310 -23.83 21.36 -4.50
C LYS A 310 -24.25 19.90 -4.44
N TYR A 311 -25.05 19.54 -3.44
CA TYR A 311 -25.38 18.16 -3.05
C TYR A 311 -26.03 17.35 -4.16
N ARG A 312 -26.92 17.96 -5.00
CA ARG A 312 -27.55 17.26 -6.13
C ARG A 312 -26.51 16.76 -7.15
N LYS A 313 -25.50 17.59 -7.46
CA LYS A 313 -24.42 17.18 -8.37
C LYS A 313 -23.53 16.12 -7.74
N ALA A 314 -23.22 16.24 -6.46
CA ALA A 314 -22.44 15.24 -5.72
C ALA A 314 -23.15 13.88 -5.71
N GLU A 315 -24.47 13.86 -5.43
CA GLU A 315 -25.28 12.64 -5.42
C GLU A 315 -25.23 11.89 -6.76
N GLN A 316 -25.44 12.61 -7.86
CA GLN A 316 -25.40 12.02 -9.20
C GLN A 316 -24.07 11.35 -9.51
N LEU A 317 -22.95 12.02 -9.18
CA LEU A 317 -21.62 11.51 -9.48
C LEU A 317 -21.20 10.37 -8.55
N TYR A 318 -21.56 10.42 -7.26
CA TYR A 318 -21.30 9.31 -6.34
C TYR A 318 -22.06 8.04 -6.74
N LYS A 319 -23.35 8.16 -7.15
CA LYS A 319 -24.14 7.03 -7.64
C LYS A 319 -23.56 6.42 -8.90
N LEU A 320 -23.12 7.26 -9.85
CA LEU A 320 -22.49 6.77 -11.08
C LEU A 320 -21.14 6.08 -10.77
N ALA A 321 -20.35 6.64 -9.86
CA ALA A 321 -19.11 6.01 -9.43
C ALA A 321 -19.35 4.66 -8.76
N LEU A 322 -20.37 4.57 -7.90
CA LEU A 322 -20.77 3.34 -7.22
C LEU A 322 -21.22 2.28 -8.21
N GLU A 323 -22.05 2.64 -9.19
CA GLU A 323 -22.52 1.72 -10.24
C GLU A 323 -21.34 1.12 -11.03
N ILE A 324 -20.33 1.93 -11.37
CA ILE A 324 -19.13 1.47 -12.07
C ILE A 324 -18.35 0.49 -11.19
N GLN A 325 -18.11 0.84 -9.91
CA GLN A 325 -17.33 -0.01 -9.02
C GLN A 325 -18.02 -1.32 -8.69
N GLU A 326 -19.33 -1.34 -8.52
CA GLU A 326 -20.11 -2.57 -8.30
C GLU A 326 -20.10 -3.52 -9.50
N LYS A 327 -19.89 -2.98 -10.72
CA LYS A 327 -19.74 -3.81 -11.93
C LYS A 327 -18.31 -4.33 -12.14
N THR A 328 -17.32 -3.69 -11.56
CA THR A 328 -15.89 -3.95 -11.86
C THR A 328 -15.10 -4.55 -10.71
N LEU A 329 -15.65 -4.52 -9.51
CA LEU A 329 -14.99 -4.97 -8.29
C LEU A 329 -15.83 -6.02 -7.57
N GLU A 330 -15.16 -6.85 -6.77
CA GLU A 330 -15.85 -7.79 -5.89
C GLU A 330 -16.68 -7.07 -4.82
N PRO A 331 -17.82 -7.65 -4.38
CA PRO A 331 -18.79 -6.98 -3.52
C PRO A 331 -18.24 -6.46 -2.18
N GLY A 332 -17.20 -7.09 -1.63
CA GLY A 332 -16.53 -6.68 -0.37
C GLY A 332 -15.42 -5.64 -0.56
N HIS A 333 -15.23 -5.07 -1.75
CA HIS A 333 -14.09 -4.21 -2.02
C HIS A 333 -14.18 -2.87 -1.27
N GLN A 334 -13.05 -2.41 -0.70
CA GLN A 334 -12.94 -1.17 0.08
C GLN A 334 -13.41 0.09 -0.65
N ASP A 335 -13.24 0.16 -1.97
CA ASP A 335 -13.65 1.32 -2.77
C ASP A 335 -15.17 1.44 -2.84
N ILE A 336 -15.90 0.31 -2.89
CA ILE A 336 -17.37 0.28 -2.80
C ILE A 336 -17.81 0.82 -1.43
N ALA A 337 -17.20 0.32 -0.35
CA ALA A 337 -17.49 0.80 1.00
C ALA A 337 -17.24 2.31 1.15
N THR A 338 -16.18 2.83 0.57
CA THR A 338 -15.86 4.27 0.57
C THR A 338 -16.96 5.10 -0.11
N LEU A 339 -17.45 4.67 -1.27
CA LEU A 339 -18.53 5.39 -1.98
C LEU A 339 -19.87 5.31 -1.23
N LEU A 340 -20.20 4.15 -0.65
CA LEU A 340 -21.38 3.99 0.20
C LEU A 340 -21.32 4.94 1.39
N ASN A 341 -20.17 5.04 2.07
CA ASN A 341 -19.97 5.96 3.19
C ASN A 341 -20.09 7.44 2.75
N ASN A 342 -19.58 7.82 1.59
CA ASN A 342 -19.76 9.16 1.04
C ASN A 342 -21.23 9.49 0.78
N LEU A 343 -22.02 8.52 0.30
CA LEU A 343 -23.47 8.68 0.12
C LEU A 343 -24.21 8.74 1.46
N VAL A 344 -23.84 7.94 2.46
CA VAL A 344 -24.38 8.04 3.82
C VAL A 344 -24.15 9.45 4.37
N THR A 345 -22.90 9.93 4.31
CA THR A 345 -22.53 11.28 4.77
C THR A 345 -23.32 12.37 4.04
N LEU A 346 -23.46 12.26 2.70
CA LEU A 346 -24.22 13.21 1.89
C LEU A 346 -25.69 13.27 2.32
N TYR A 347 -26.35 12.12 2.49
CA TYR A 347 -27.76 12.07 2.86
C TYR A 347 -28.01 12.47 4.32
N THR A 348 -27.11 12.15 5.23
CA THR A 348 -27.16 12.61 6.62
C THR A 348 -27.04 14.14 6.69
N THR A 349 -26.09 14.73 5.96
CA THR A 349 -25.95 16.20 5.86
C THR A 349 -27.20 16.89 5.32
N GLN A 350 -27.96 16.23 4.43
CA GLN A 350 -29.21 16.75 3.88
C GLN A 350 -30.44 16.46 4.76
N GLY A 351 -30.31 15.77 5.89
CA GLY A 351 -31.46 15.31 6.71
C GLY A 351 -32.30 14.21 6.04
N ARG A 352 -31.82 13.58 4.97
CA ARG A 352 -32.54 12.51 4.23
C ARG A 352 -32.29 11.15 4.90
N HIS A 353 -32.78 11.00 6.13
CA HIS A 353 -32.46 9.87 7.03
C HIS A 353 -32.84 8.49 6.45
N SER A 354 -33.92 8.36 5.71
CA SER A 354 -34.31 7.09 5.06
C SER A 354 -33.27 6.62 4.05
N MET A 355 -32.74 7.54 3.24
CA MET A 355 -31.68 7.24 2.27
C MET A 355 -30.35 6.96 2.96
N ALA A 356 -30.00 7.73 3.99
CA ALA A 356 -28.81 7.47 4.79
C ALA A 356 -28.85 6.05 5.39
N LYS A 357 -29.99 5.64 5.98
CA LYS A 357 -30.19 4.30 6.53
C LYS A 357 -30.07 3.20 5.46
N HIS A 358 -30.62 3.42 4.27
CA HIS A 358 -30.52 2.49 3.15
C HIS A 358 -29.07 2.24 2.74
N TYR A 359 -28.28 3.32 2.51
CA TYR A 359 -26.88 3.18 2.12
C TYR A 359 -26.00 2.68 3.26
N HIS A 360 -26.34 2.97 4.51
CA HIS A 360 -25.65 2.43 5.67
C HIS A 360 -25.82 0.90 5.79
N ALA A 361 -27.04 0.38 5.57
CA ALA A 361 -27.26 -1.06 5.54
C ALA A 361 -26.45 -1.75 4.43
N ARG A 362 -26.36 -1.13 3.24
CA ARG A 362 -25.49 -1.64 2.15
C ARG A 362 -24.01 -1.63 2.52
N LEU A 363 -23.55 -0.57 3.21
CA LEU A 363 -22.17 -0.46 3.71
C LEU A 363 -21.86 -1.58 4.69
N GLN A 364 -22.74 -1.85 5.66
CA GLN A 364 -22.59 -2.97 6.59
C GLN A 364 -22.50 -4.32 5.86
N SER A 365 -23.41 -4.59 4.91
CA SER A 365 -23.34 -5.81 4.09
C SER A 365 -22.01 -5.95 3.32
N THR A 366 -21.47 -4.83 2.80
CA THR A 366 -20.17 -4.83 2.12
C THR A 366 -19.03 -5.22 3.06
N TRP A 367 -19.05 -4.73 4.30
CA TRP A 367 -18.07 -5.10 5.32
C TRP A 367 -18.19 -6.57 5.74
N ASP A 368 -19.41 -7.08 5.93
CA ASP A 368 -19.64 -8.48 6.29
C ASP A 368 -19.07 -9.43 5.23
N ILE A 369 -19.25 -9.10 3.95
CA ILE A 369 -18.67 -9.87 2.83
C ILE A 369 -17.14 -9.82 2.85
N ALA A 370 -16.55 -8.65 3.09
CA ALA A 370 -15.10 -8.50 3.17
C ALA A 370 -14.50 -9.36 4.30
N LEU A 371 -15.11 -9.36 5.47
CA LEU A 371 -14.68 -10.16 6.62
C LEU A 371 -14.80 -11.67 6.37
N GLN A 372 -15.86 -12.11 5.70
CA GLN A 372 -16.04 -13.52 5.33
C GLN A 372 -14.98 -13.99 4.33
N SER A 373 -14.61 -13.16 3.37
CA SER A 373 -13.56 -13.50 2.39
C SER A 373 -12.17 -13.62 3.02
N GLU A 374 -11.88 -12.85 4.07
CA GLU A 374 -10.61 -12.92 4.80
C GLU A 374 -10.52 -14.15 5.72
N SER A 375 -11.66 -14.63 6.24
CA SER A 375 -11.70 -15.77 7.17
C SER A 375 -11.67 -17.15 6.48
N GLY A 376 -11.72 -17.20 5.15
CA GLY A 376 -11.71 -18.46 4.38
C GLY A 376 -12.93 -19.36 4.58
N THR A 377 -13.97 -18.89 5.27
CA THR A 377 -15.22 -19.62 5.49
C THR A 377 -16.27 -19.17 4.48
N ILE A 378 -16.47 -19.96 3.43
CA ILE A 378 -17.67 -19.86 2.58
C ILE A 378 -18.84 -20.38 3.42
N PRO A 379 -19.86 -19.61 3.75
CA PRO A 379 -21.02 -20.13 4.46
C PRO A 379 -21.85 -20.98 3.51
N ASP A 380 -22.05 -22.25 3.86
CA ASP A 380 -23.09 -23.08 3.28
C ASP A 380 -24.45 -22.40 3.53
N LYS A 381 -25.21 -22.19 2.46
CA LYS A 381 -26.51 -21.47 2.46
C LYS A 381 -27.63 -22.16 3.28
N ARG A 382 -27.34 -23.04 4.22
CA ARG A 382 -28.32 -23.85 4.94
C ARG A 382 -28.13 -23.94 6.44
N THR A 383 -27.86 -22.87 7.17
CA THR A 383 -28.19 -22.88 8.62
C THR A 383 -28.09 -21.47 9.21
N THR A 384 -29.14 -20.68 9.08
CA THR A 384 -29.43 -19.63 10.05
C THR A 384 -30.01 -20.27 11.29
N LYS A 385 -29.18 -20.75 12.21
CA LYS A 385 -29.55 -20.91 13.61
C LYS A 385 -28.97 -19.73 14.36
N GLN A 386 -29.89 -18.87 14.82
CA GLN A 386 -29.62 -17.87 15.85
C GLN A 386 -28.85 -18.52 17.01
N THR A 387 -27.58 -18.19 17.12
CA THR A 387 -26.89 -18.28 18.41
C THR A 387 -26.96 -16.89 19.02
N ASP A 388 -27.67 -16.81 20.15
CA ASP A 388 -27.75 -15.64 21.03
C ASP A 388 -26.34 -15.25 21.53
N ASN A 389 -25.59 -14.56 20.71
CA ASN A 389 -24.45 -13.79 21.18
C ASN A 389 -24.92 -12.37 21.48
N LYS A 390 -25.14 -12.13 22.74
CA LYS A 390 -25.67 -10.89 23.35
C LYS A 390 -24.85 -9.63 23.07
N TRP A 391 -23.95 -9.64 22.05
CA TRP A 391 -23.05 -8.51 21.85
C TRP A 391 -22.62 -8.30 20.39
N ASN A 392 -23.47 -7.64 19.61
CA ASN A 392 -23.18 -7.13 18.26
C ASN A 392 -23.20 -5.59 18.24
N GLY A 393 -22.60 -4.94 19.25
CA GLY A 393 -22.58 -3.48 19.34
C GLY A 393 -21.28 -2.86 18.86
N HIS A 394 -21.38 -1.67 18.32
CA HIS A 394 -20.25 -0.79 18.05
C HIS A 394 -19.43 -0.57 19.33
N VAL A 395 -18.11 -0.52 19.20
CA VAL A 395 -17.21 -0.13 20.29
C VAL A 395 -16.57 1.21 19.94
N PHE A 396 -16.34 2.04 20.94
CA PHE A 396 -15.87 3.41 20.79
C PHE A 396 -14.50 3.57 21.46
N SER A 397 -13.65 4.41 20.89
CA SER A 397 -12.41 4.84 21.51
C SER A 397 -12.28 6.36 21.41
N SER A 398 -11.69 6.98 22.43
CA SER A 398 -11.39 8.41 22.34
C SER A 398 -10.14 8.65 21.49
N LYS A 399 -10.03 9.85 20.90
CA LYS A 399 -8.93 10.31 20.03
C LYS A 399 -7.54 10.20 20.67
N PHE A 400 -7.48 10.12 21.99
CA PHE A 400 -6.27 10.10 22.81
C PHE A 400 -6.09 8.82 23.63
N SER A 401 -7.04 7.88 23.57
CA SER A 401 -7.02 6.63 24.31
C SER A 401 -6.82 5.45 23.37
N ARG A 402 -5.96 4.50 23.73
CA ARG A 402 -5.88 3.18 23.09
C ARG A 402 -6.95 2.21 23.57
N ASN A 403 -7.78 2.63 24.52
CA ASN A 403 -8.82 1.79 25.08
C ASN A 403 -10.10 1.93 24.26
N PHE A 404 -10.74 0.82 23.94
CA PHE A 404 -12.08 0.82 23.38
C PHE A 404 -13.13 0.49 24.42
N HIS A 405 -14.33 1.02 24.22
CA HIS A 405 -15.42 0.98 25.18
C HIS A 405 -16.70 0.45 24.54
N ARG A 406 -17.54 -0.19 25.35
CA ARG A 406 -18.92 -0.50 24.95
C ARG A 406 -19.76 0.78 24.93
N PRO A 407 -20.89 0.84 24.18
CA PRO A 407 -21.75 2.02 24.13
C PRO A 407 -22.32 2.46 25.48
N ASP A 408 -22.41 1.53 26.42
CA ASP A 408 -22.94 1.73 27.79
C ASP A 408 -21.84 1.99 28.82
N CYS A 409 -20.60 2.11 28.45
CA CYS A 409 -19.47 2.32 29.34
C CYS A 409 -19.50 3.71 30.00
N SER A 410 -19.32 3.74 31.32
CA SER A 410 -19.32 4.99 32.08
C SER A 410 -18.20 5.94 31.72
N GLU A 411 -17.03 5.43 31.28
CA GLU A 411 -15.88 6.22 30.83
C GLU A 411 -16.14 6.97 29.54
N LEU A 412 -17.13 6.57 28.69
CA LEU A 412 -17.54 7.28 27.49
C LEU A 412 -18.27 8.58 27.72
N LYS A 413 -18.83 8.80 28.90
CA LYS A 413 -19.71 9.94 29.19
C LYS A 413 -19.01 11.28 29.30
N SER A 414 -17.68 11.31 29.25
CA SER A 414 -16.87 12.51 29.49
C SER A 414 -16.43 13.30 28.25
N SER A 415 -16.61 12.79 27.03
CA SER A 415 -16.21 13.51 25.80
C SER A 415 -16.93 12.97 24.55
N PRO A 416 -18.14 13.46 24.24
CA PRO A 416 -18.90 12.99 23.07
C PRO A 416 -18.26 13.33 21.71
N ASP A 417 -17.45 14.39 21.64
CA ASP A 417 -16.98 14.98 20.38
C ASP A 417 -15.66 14.38 19.85
N ASP A 418 -15.01 13.50 20.62
CA ASP A 418 -13.69 12.94 20.31
C ASP A 418 -13.71 11.40 20.14
N LEU A 419 -14.87 10.80 19.89
CA LEU A 419 -15.01 9.35 19.80
C LEU A 419 -14.73 8.81 18.41
N PHE A 420 -13.92 7.74 18.32
CA PHE A 420 -13.81 6.89 17.14
C PHE A 420 -14.72 5.67 17.29
N ASP A 421 -15.56 5.44 16.29
CA ASP A 421 -16.40 4.25 16.22
C ASP A 421 -15.60 3.12 15.54
N PHE A 422 -15.33 2.04 16.30
CA PHE A 422 -14.86 0.78 15.73
C PHE A 422 -16.07 -0.12 15.53
N GLN A 423 -16.23 -0.63 14.32
CA GLN A 423 -17.40 -1.42 13.94
C GLN A 423 -17.56 -2.72 14.75
N THR A 424 -16.46 -3.29 15.24
CA THR A 424 -16.49 -4.47 16.12
C THR A 424 -15.31 -4.44 17.11
N ARG A 425 -15.44 -5.18 18.22
CA ARG A 425 -14.37 -5.43 19.19
C ARG A 425 -13.08 -5.95 18.53
N ASP A 426 -13.22 -6.90 17.61
CA ASP A 426 -12.08 -7.53 16.94
C ASP A 426 -11.38 -6.58 15.97
N HIS A 427 -12.10 -5.61 15.42
CA HIS A 427 -11.54 -4.54 14.62
C HIS A 427 -10.70 -3.58 15.47
N ALA A 428 -11.21 -3.19 16.64
CA ALA A 428 -10.48 -2.35 17.59
C ALA A 428 -9.19 -3.04 18.09
N ILE A 429 -9.25 -4.33 18.38
CA ILE A 429 -8.07 -5.12 18.82
C ILE A 429 -7.03 -5.22 17.70
N ARG A 430 -7.44 -5.45 16.44
CA ARG A 430 -6.52 -5.49 15.28
C ARG A 430 -5.81 -4.16 15.07
N ASP A 431 -6.47 -3.04 15.37
CA ASP A 431 -5.89 -1.71 15.29
C ASP A 431 -5.04 -1.34 16.52
N GLY A 432 -4.82 -2.30 17.42
CA GLY A 432 -3.97 -2.15 18.60
C GLY A 432 -4.66 -1.44 19.77
N ALA A 433 -5.98 -1.34 19.74
CA ALA A 433 -6.75 -0.84 20.86
C ALA A 433 -6.94 -1.93 21.93
N ILE A 434 -6.99 -1.52 23.19
CA ILE A 434 -7.11 -2.40 24.37
C ILE A 434 -8.50 -2.17 25.00
N PRO A 435 -9.23 -3.23 25.43
CA PRO A 435 -10.47 -3.03 26.17
C PRO A 435 -10.21 -2.23 27.46
N CYS A 436 -11.07 -1.27 27.76
CA CYS A 436 -10.99 -0.58 29.06
C CYS A 436 -11.27 -1.55 30.22
N SER A 437 -10.89 -1.15 31.44
CA SER A 437 -11.02 -2.01 32.61
C SER A 437 -12.47 -2.43 32.90
N GLU A 438 -13.44 -1.56 32.58
CA GLU A 438 -14.88 -1.81 32.76
C GLU A 438 -15.49 -2.64 31.59
N CYS A 439 -14.84 -2.65 30.42
CA CYS A 439 -15.34 -3.33 29.22
C CYS A 439 -14.72 -4.71 29.00
N LYS A 440 -13.93 -5.23 29.94
CA LYS A 440 -13.41 -6.60 29.85
C LYS A 440 -14.57 -7.60 29.76
N PRO A 441 -14.46 -8.61 28.89
CA PRO A 441 -15.47 -9.65 28.74
C PRO A 441 -15.57 -10.52 29.99
#